data_5d10b1d0e39aa36fa190d4e2c5c1db06
#
_entry.id   5d10b1d0e39aa36fa190d4e2c5c1db06
#
_cell.length_a   1.000
_cell.length_b   1.000
_cell.length_c   1.000
_cell.angle_alpha   90.00
_cell.angle_beta   90.00
_cell.angle_gamma   90.00
#
_symmetry.space_group_name_H-M   'P 1'
#
loop_
_entity.id
_entity.type
_entity.pdbx_description
1 polymer ?
#
loop_
_entity_poly.entity_id
_entity_poly.type
_entity_poly.pdbx_seq_one_letter_code
_entity_poly.pdbx_strand_id
1 'polypeptide(L)'
;MPLSFYIHIPYCIKRCGYCDFNTYTPGELKAGSDVAEVSTGYIDLLIAESKIAKSKLQESKPIETIFFGGGTPTLMEPADLGRVLDSLNADFGFAENIEITIEANPDTVSKEKLAALRGVGINRISFGMQSAATHVLAVLDRTHNPENVIKATNWAREVGFEQVSVDLIYGTPGETIEDWRATIKSALALPITHISAYALIVEDGTKLAAQVKRGEIVIPDDDQTADKYLIADEEFSKAGFNWYELSNWSKPGGECRHNIAYWQGDNWWGLGPGAHSHIDGVRFWNVKHPTTYKNLLESKGSPVMDSETLVAEQIESERIMLAIRLPSGISKASLSGESLARIESYVTAGQLSAQSWEAGVVSLTRSGRLMADRIVREILL
;
A
#
# COMPACT_ATOMS: atom_id res chain seq x y z
N MET A 1 -10.79 -17.13 7.62
CA MET A 1 -10.63 -15.73 7.18
C MET A 1 -10.53 -15.69 5.67
N PRO A 2 -10.82 -14.58 4.97
CA PRO A 2 -10.51 -14.38 3.56
C PRO A 2 -9.02 -14.61 3.28
N LEU A 3 -8.66 -14.95 2.04
CA LEU A 3 -7.27 -15.19 1.64
C LEU A 3 -6.88 -14.17 0.56
N SER A 4 -5.79 -13.48 0.78
CA SER A 4 -5.19 -12.52 -0.14
C SER A 4 -3.77 -12.93 -0.54
N PHE A 5 -3.30 -12.45 -1.71
CA PHE A 5 -1.91 -12.61 -2.11
C PHE A 5 -1.28 -11.25 -2.40
N TYR A 6 -0.12 -11.00 -1.79
CA TYR A 6 0.76 -9.90 -2.16
C TYR A 6 1.91 -10.44 -2.99
N ILE A 7 2.16 -9.84 -4.14
CA ILE A 7 3.22 -10.26 -5.06
C ILE A 7 4.23 -9.14 -5.17
N HIS A 8 5.41 -9.36 -4.63
CA HIS A 8 6.47 -8.38 -4.61
C HIS A 8 7.28 -8.42 -5.89
N ILE A 9 7.35 -7.31 -6.61
CA ILE A 9 8.21 -7.12 -7.77
C ILE A 9 9.34 -6.17 -7.37
N PRO A 10 10.57 -6.65 -7.12
CA PRO A 10 11.61 -5.84 -6.50
C PRO A 10 12.36 -4.91 -7.45
N TYR A 11 11.94 -4.78 -8.70
CA TYR A 11 12.71 -4.11 -9.74
C TYR A 11 12.26 -2.67 -9.97
N CYS A 12 13.25 -1.76 -10.06
CA CYS A 12 13.07 -0.37 -10.47
C CYS A 12 14.11 0.01 -11.51
N ILE A 13 13.78 0.90 -12.46
CA ILE A 13 14.77 1.52 -13.35
C ILE A 13 15.69 2.44 -12.53
N LYS A 14 15.09 3.23 -11.62
CA LYS A 14 15.77 4.14 -10.71
C LYS A 14 15.09 4.10 -9.36
N ARG A 15 15.85 4.08 -8.26
CA ARG A 15 15.31 4.18 -6.91
C ARG A 15 15.06 5.64 -6.56
N CYS A 16 13.88 5.93 -6.00
CA CYS A 16 13.53 7.26 -5.47
C CYS A 16 14.31 7.55 -4.19
N GLY A 17 14.61 8.83 -3.93
CA GLY A 17 15.44 9.23 -2.79
C GLY A 17 14.85 8.97 -1.41
N TYR A 18 13.53 8.83 -1.32
CA TYR A 18 12.79 8.57 -0.10
C TYR A 18 12.42 7.08 0.11
N CYS A 19 12.62 6.23 -0.93
CA CYS A 19 12.08 4.88 -0.95
C CYS A 19 12.89 3.93 -0.05
N ASP A 20 12.24 3.34 0.94
CA ASP A 20 12.74 2.30 1.85
C ASP A 20 12.31 0.89 1.46
N PHE A 21 11.47 0.75 0.43
CA PHE A 21 10.99 -0.54 -0.03
C PHE A 21 12.13 -1.44 -0.50
N ASN A 22 11.92 -2.75 -0.36
CA ASN A 22 12.88 -3.77 -0.82
C ASN A 22 12.99 -3.80 -2.34
N THR A 23 13.61 -2.78 -2.92
CA THR A 23 13.73 -2.58 -4.36
C THR A 23 15.18 -2.56 -4.81
N TYR A 24 15.41 -2.96 -6.06
CA TYR A 24 16.74 -3.06 -6.66
C TYR A 24 16.72 -2.50 -8.08
N THR A 25 17.75 -1.72 -8.39
CA THR A 25 18.07 -1.35 -9.77
C THR A 25 19.00 -2.39 -10.39
N PRO A 26 19.07 -2.51 -11.74
CA PRO A 26 20.01 -3.41 -12.39
C PRO A 26 21.46 -3.22 -11.93
N GLY A 27 21.90 -1.96 -11.74
CA GLY A 27 23.24 -1.66 -11.25
C GLY A 27 23.55 -2.19 -9.85
N GLU A 28 22.57 -2.22 -8.94
CA GLU A 28 22.74 -2.77 -7.59
C GLU A 28 22.82 -4.29 -7.59
N LEU A 29 22.19 -4.96 -8.55
CA LEU A 29 22.25 -6.41 -8.71
C LEU A 29 23.51 -6.90 -9.45
N LYS A 30 24.39 -5.98 -9.89
CA LYS A 30 25.62 -6.26 -10.66
C LYS A 30 25.38 -7.13 -11.90
N ALA A 31 24.19 -7.07 -12.46
CA ALA A 31 23.76 -7.81 -13.64
C ALA A 31 23.22 -6.81 -14.64
N GLY A 32 23.89 -6.65 -15.77
CA GLY A 32 23.41 -5.88 -16.91
C GLY A 32 23.00 -4.43 -16.63
N SER A 33 22.49 -3.78 -17.66
CA SER A 33 21.91 -2.42 -17.58
C SER A 33 20.39 -2.42 -17.69
N ASP A 34 19.77 -3.58 -17.89
CA ASP A 34 18.36 -3.72 -18.20
C ASP A 34 17.60 -4.55 -17.13
N VAL A 35 16.39 -4.10 -16.81
CA VAL A 35 15.47 -4.80 -15.90
C VAL A 35 15.08 -6.17 -16.48
N ALA A 36 14.90 -6.29 -17.79
CA ALA A 36 14.55 -7.55 -18.42
C ALA A 36 15.61 -8.65 -18.16
N GLU A 37 16.88 -8.29 -18.16
CA GLU A 37 17.98 -9.22 -17.87
C GLU A 37 17.95 -9.68 -16.41
N VAL A 38 17.81 -8.76 -15.45
CA VAL A 38 17.81 -9.09 -14.00
C VAL A 38 16.54 -9.78 -13.54
N SER A 39 15.44 -9.66 -14.28
CA SER A 39 14.17 -10.31 -13.99
C SER A 39 13.97 -11.66 -14.69
N THR A 40 14.94 -12.08 -15.52
CA THR A 40 14.87 -13.37 -16.22
C THR A 40 14.68 -14.52 -15.24
N GLY A 41 13.64 -15.34 -15.45
CA GLY A 41 13.29 -16.48 -14.60
C GLY A 41 12.58 -16.11 -13.29
N TYR A 42 12.40 -14.81 -12.99
CA TYR A 42 11.76 -14.40 -11.73
C TYR A 42 10.31 -14.86 -11.60
N ILE A 43 9.57 -14.85 -12.68
CA ILE A 43 8.18 -15.33 -12.72
C ILE A 43 8.08 -16.83 -12.38
N ASP A 44 9.04 -17.64 -12.85
CA ASP A 44 9.08 -19.07 -12.53
C ASP A 44 9.34 -19.31 -11.04
N LEU A 45 10.13 -18.45 -10.40
CA LEU A 45 10.35 -18.49 -8.95
C LEU A 45 9.07 -18.14 -8.17
N LEU A 46 8.32 -17.11 -8.60
CA LEU A 46 7.03 -16.77 -7.99
C LEU A 46 6.02 -17.91 -8.12
N ILE A 47 5.96 -18.55 -9.28
CA ILE A 47 5.12 -19.74 -9.52
C ILE A 47 5.58 -20.91 -8.64
N ALA A 48 6.87 -21.15 -8.50
CA ALA A 48 7.38 -22.20 -7.61
C ALA A 48 7.01 -21.92 -6.15
N GLU A 49 7.14 -20.67 -5.69
CA GLU A 49 6.73 -20.29 -4.33
C GLU A 49 5.22 -20.40 -4.12
N SER A 50 4.38 -20.08 -5.12
CA SER A 50 2.92 -20.27 -5.00
C SER A 50 2.53 -21.74 -4.77
N LYS A 51 3.28 -22.70 -5.34
CA LYS A 51 3.08 -24.14 -5.07
C LYS A 51 3.44 -24.51 -3.63
N ILE A 52 4.43 -23.83 -3.04
CA ILE A 52 4.76 -24.02 -1.61
C ILE A 52 3.59 -23.50 -0.76
N ALA A 53 3.06 -22.30 -1.07
CA ALA A 53 1.87 -21.78 -0.41
C ALA A 53 0.71 -22.78 -0.46
N LYS A 54 0.43 -23.33 -1.63
CA LYS A 54 -0.62 -24.36 -1.80
C LYS A 54 -0.40 -25.59 -0.93
N SER A 55 0.85 -26.05 -0.81
CA SER A 55 1.17 -27.24 -0.01
C SER A 55 1.00 -27.01 1.50
N LYS A 56 1.10 -25.75 1.96
CA LYS A 56 0.98 -25.36 3.37
C LYS A 56 -0.44 -24.96 3.78
N LEU A 57 -1.22 -24.42 2.85
CA LEU A 57 -2.61 -24.02 3.07
C LEU A 57 -3.53 -25.24 2.84
N GLN A 58 -3.87 -25.94 3.93
CA GLN A 58 -4.63 -27.19 3.86
C GLN A 58 -6.07 -27.01 3.38
N GLU A 59 -6.73 -25.93 3.77
CA GLU A 59 -8.06 -25.55 3.29
C GLU A 59 -7.93 -24.34 2.37
N SER A 60 -7.96 -24.58 1.06
CA SER A 60 -7.91 -23.49 0.10
C SER A 60 -9.27 -22.80 -0.01
N LYS A 61 -9.35 -21.58 0.51
CA LYS A 61 -10.41 -20.64 0.15
C LYS A 61 -10.08 -19.99 -1.18
N PRO A 62 -11.08 -19.60 -1.98
CA PRO A 62 -10.85 -18.76 -3.15
C PRO A 62 -10.11 -17.49 -2.75
N ILE A 63 -9.20 -17.03 -3.62
CA ILE A 63 -8.47 -15.78 -3.40
C ILE A 63 -9.43 -14.60 -3.60
N GLU A 64 -9.51 -13.73 -2.60
CA GLU A 64 -10.36 -12.53 -2.63
C GLU A 64 -9.65 -11.35 -3.29
N THR A 65 -8.34 -11.18 -3.02
CA THR A 65 -7.56 -10.09 -3.58
C THR A 65 -6.13 -10.50 -3.91
N ILE A 66 -5.57 -9.91 -4.99
CA ILE A 66 -4.16 -10.02 -5.36
C ILE A 66 -3.62 -8.60 -5.55
N PHE A 67 -2.42 -8.34 -5.04
CA PHE A 67 -1.77 -7.05 -5.18
C PHE A 67 -0.32 -7.22 -5.68
N PHE A 68 -0.03 -6.69 -6.85
CA PHE A 68 1.34 -6.58 -7.37
C PHE A 68 1.93 -5.24 -6.96
N GLY A 69 2.93 -5.28 -6.08
CA GLY A 69 3.56 -4.07 -5.53
C GLY A 69 5.07 -4.19 -5.39
N GLY A 70 5.66 -3.18 -4.75
CA GLY A 70 7.07 -3.15 -4.37
C GLY A 70 7.90 -2.12 -5.12
N GLY A 71 8.56 -2.51 -6.18
CA GLY A 71 9.34 -1.60 -7.05
C GLY A 71 8.47 -0.94 -8.11
N THR A 72 8.48 -1.48 -9.31
CA THR A 72 7.65 -1.03 -10.42
C THR A 72 7.11 -2.25 -11.17
N PRO A 73 6.00 -2.84 -10.69
CA PRO A 73 5.45 -4.08 -11.27
C PRO A 73 5.16 -4.00 -12.77
N THR A 74 4.82 -2.81 -13.28
CA THR A 74 4.60 -2.57 -14.72
C THR A 74 5.86 -2.63 -15.57
N LEU A 75 7.03 -2.89 -15.01
CA LEU A 75 8.24 -3.25 -15.78
C LEU A 75 8.19 -4.69 -16.30
N MET A 76 7.40 -5.55 -15.64
CA MET A 76 7.21 -6.93 -16.09
C MET A 76 6.30 -6.98 -17.32
N GLU A 77 6.48 -8.03 -18.12
CA GLU A 77 5.60 -8.27 -19.25
C GLU A 77 4.21 -8.73 -18.79
N PRO A 78 3.13 -8.17 -19.36
CA PRO A 78 1.76 -8.56 -18.97
C PRO A 78 1.50 -10.05 -19.05
N ALA A 79 2.02 -10.74 -20.06
CA ALA A 79 1.88 -12.18 -20.22
C ALA A 79 2.53 -12.96 -19.07
N ASP A 80 3.65 -12.50 -18.54
CA ASP A 80 4.35 -13.11 -17.41
C ASP A 80 3.57 -12.94 -16.10
N LEU A 81 3.00 -11.76 -15.86
CA LEU A 81 2.08 -11.54 -14.74
C LEU A 81 0.83 -12.44 -14.86
N GLY A 82 0.32 -12.61 -16.08
CA GLY A 82 -0.76 -13.55 -16.39
C GLY A 82 -0.43 -14.99 -15.99
N ARG A 83 0.78 -15.47 -16.25
CA ARG A 83 1.23 -16.82 -15.83
C ARG A 83 1.17 -17.01 -14.31
N VAL A 84 1.52 -15.99 -13.53
CA VAL A 84 1.39 -16.04 -12.06
C VAL A 84 -0.09 -16.13 -11.66
N LEU A 85 -0.95 -15.30 -12.26
CA LEU A 85 -2.40 -15.32 -12.02
C LEU A 85 -3.02 -16.67 -12.37
N ASP A 86 -2.67 -17.23 -13.53
CA ASP A 86 -3.14 -18.56 -13.97
C ASP A 86 -2.74 -19.65 -12.97
N SER A 87 -1.49 -19.61 -12.48
CA SER A 87 -1.01 -20.55 -11.47
C SER A 87 -1.78 -20.45 -10.17
N LEU A 88 -2.00 -19.22 -9.67
CA LEU A 88 -2.76 -18.98 -8.45
C LEU A 88 -4.23 -19.41 -8.61
N ASN A 89 -4.84 -19.11 -9.75
CA ASN A 89 -6.23 -19.50 -10.03
C ASN A 89 -6.39 -21.02 -10.11
N ALA A 90 -5.46 -21.71 -10.75
CA ALA A 90 -5.49 -23.18 -10.85
C ALA A 90 -5.35 -23.86 -9.48
N ASP A 91 -4.55 -23.29 -8.56
CA ASP A 91 -4.29 -23.87 -7.25
C ASP A 91 -5.37 -23.54 -6.21
N PHE A 92 -5.88 -22.30 -6.18
CA PHE A 92 -6.76 -21.81 -5.12
C PHE A 92 -8.17 -21.45 -5.62
N GLY A 93 -8.33 -21.16 -6.91
CA GLY A 93 -9.52 -20.52 -7.45
C GLY A 93 -9.60 -19.05 -7.06
N PHE A 94 -10.34 -18.26 -7.84
CA PHE A 94 -10.61 -16.85 -7.55
C PHE A 94 -12.06 -16.69 -7.08
N ALA A 95 -12.27 -15.75 -6.15
CA ALA A 95 -13.61 -15.31 -5.80
C ALA A 95 -14.29 -14.66 -7.02
N GLU A 96 -15.62 -14.70 -7.08
CA GLU A 96 -16.41 -14.17 -8.21
C GLU A 96 -16.06 -12.71 -8.52
N ASN A 97 -15.82 -11.90 -7.49
CA ASN A 97 -15.48 -10.48 -7.60
C ASN A 97 -14.04 -10.21 -7.15
N ILE A 98 -13.08 -11.01 -7.61
CA ILE A 98 -11.68 -10.83 -7.22
C ILE A 98 -11.18 -9.42 -7.55
N GLU A 99 -10.43 -8.81 -6.63
CA GLU A 99 -9.66 -7.59 -6.89
C GLU A 99 -8.22 -7.96 -7.23
N ILE A 100 -7.74 -7.54 -8.40
CA ILE A 100 -6.35 -7.72 -8.81
C ILE A 100 -5.76 -6.36 -9.10
N THR A 101 -4.92 -5.87 -8.17
CA THR A 101 -4.30 -4.56 -8.22
C THR A 101 -2.88 -4.64 -8.74
N ILE A 102 -2.45 -3.62 -9.49
CA ILE A 102 -1.06 -3.40 -9.87
C ILE A 102 -0.64 -1.96 -9.62
N GLU A 103 0.55 -1.77 -9.02
CA GLU A 103 1.22 -0.47 -8.95
C GLU A 103 1.93 -0.14 -10.25
N ALA A 104 1.90 1.13 -10.64
CA ALA A 104 2.46 1.61 -11.88
C ALA A 104 3.21 2.95 -11.71
N ASN A 105 4.35 3.05 -12.37
CA ASN A 105 4.93 4.36 -12.66
C ASN A 105 4.30 4.86 -13.98
N PRO A 106 3.76 6.10 -14.04
CA PRO A 106 3.09 6.62 -15.23
C PRO A 106 3.99 6.65 -16.48
N ASP A 107 5.33 6.70 -16.31
CA ASP A 107 6.30 6.68 -17.43
C ASP A 107 6.56 5.27 -17.98
N THR A 108 6.12 4.20 -17.29
CA THR A 108 6.41 2.80 -17.68
C THR A 108 5.25 2.13 -18.41
N VAL A 109 4.18 2.86 -18.69
CA VAL A 109 2.98 2.32 -19.33
C VAL A 109 2.69 3.01 -20.66
N SER A 110 2.08 2.25 -21.57
CA SER A 110 1.41 2.74 -22.76
C SER A 110 -0.04 2.24 -22.77
N LYS A 111 -0.86 2.75 -23.67
CA LYS A 111 -2.25 2.28 -23.81
C LYS A 111 -2.32 0.79 -24.15
N GLU A 112 -1.42 0.31 -24.99
CA GLU A 112 -1.31 -1.11 -25.38
C GLU A 112 -0.92 -1.98 -24.20
N LYS A 113 0.07 -1.53 -23.38
CA LYS A 113 0.48 -2.25 -22.18
C LYS A 113 -0.64 -2.33 -21.14
N LEU A 114 -1.36 -1.22 -20.95
CA LEU A 114 -2.54 -1.18 -20.06
C LEU A 114 -3.65 -2.13 -20.55
N ALA A 115 -3.91 -2.16 -21.87
CA ALA A 115 -4.86 -3.10 -22.45
C ALA A 115 -4.44 -4.56 -22.23
N ALA A 116 -3.15 -4.86 -22.39
CA ALA A 116 -2.60 -6.19 -22.13
C ALA A 116 -2.70 -6.58 -20.66
N LEU A 117 -2.39 -5.67 -19.71
CA LEU A 117 -2.57 -5.88 -18.27
C LEU A 117 -4.04 -6.16 -17.93
N ARG A 118 -4.96 -5.40 -18.51
CA ARG A 118 -6.39 -5.64 -18.34
C ARG A 118 -6.81 -6.98 -18.90
N GLY A 119 -6.23 -7.37 -20.03
CA GLY A 119 -6.49 -8.65 -20.72
C GLY A 119 -6.08 -9.88 -19.92
N VAL A 120 -5.06 -9.80 -19.08
CA VAL A 120 -4.65 -10.91 -18.19
C VAL A 120 -5.40 -10.92 -16.85
N GLY A 121 -6.41 -10.05 -16.67
CA GLY A 121 -7.30 -10.08 -15.51
C GLY A 121 -7.05 -9.01 -14.44
N ILE A 122 -6.01 -8.18 -14.57
CA ILE A 122 -5.77 -7.06 -13.65
C ILE A 122 -6.90 -6.05 -13.81
N ASN A 123 -7.60 -5.71 -12.70
CA ASN A 123 -8.82 -4.87 -12.75
C ASN A 123 -8.73 -3.57 -11.95
N ARG A 124 -7.65 -3.36 -11.20
CA ARG A 124 -7.34 -2.14 -10.46
C ARG A 124 -5.90 -1.70 -10.73
N ILE A 125 -5.66 -0.40 -10.86
CA ILE A 125 -4.31 0.15 -11.07
C ILE A 125 -4.09 1.37 -10.20
N SER A 126 -2.90 1.50 -9.57
CA SER A 126 -2.47 2.68 -8.83
C SER A 126 -1.25 3.32 -9.48
N PHE A 127 -1.31 4.62 -9.72
CA PHE A 127 -0.23 5.39 -10.33
C PHE A 127 0.46 6.26 -9.29
N GLY A 128 1.78 6.07 -9.15
CA GLY A 128 2.60 6.93 -8.31
C GLY A 128 2.74 8.35 -8.87
N MET A 129 1.78 9.23 -8.60
CA MET A 129 1.80 10.64 -9.00
C MET A 129 2.69 11.48 -8.09
N GLN A 130 2.62 11.25 -6.78
CA GLN A 130 3.32 11.89 -5.68
C GLN A 130 3.00 13.39 -5.54
N SER A 131 3.30 14.22 -6.52
CA SER A 131 3.03 15.66 -6.55
C SER A 131 2.83 16.16 -7.99
N ALA A 132 2.13 17.29 -8.15
CA ALA A 132 2.07 18.03 -9.41
C ALA A 132 3.16 19.10 -9.53
N ALA A 133 3.85 19.44 -8.41
CA ALA A 133 4.90 20.43 -8.37
C ALA A 133 6.27 19.81 -8.70
N THR A 134 6.91 20.28 -9.77
CA THR A 134 8.16 19.70 -10.27
C THR A 134 9.32 19.83 -9.28
N HIS A 135 9.38 20.90 -8.50
CA HIS A 135 10.42 21.04 -7.46
C HIS A 135 10.23 20.07 -6.30
N VAL A 136 8.98 19.74 -5.95
CA VAL A 136 8.65 18.71 -4.95
C VAL A 136 9.04 17.32 -5.47
N LEU A 137 8.72 17.00 -6.73
CA LEU A 137 9.19 15.76 -7.37
C LEU A 137 10.71 15.64 -7.40
N ALA A 138 11.41 16.76 -7.60
CA ALA A 138 12.88 16.76 -7.59
C ALA A 138 13.46 16.40 -6.21
N VAL A 139 12.86 16.85 -5.11
CA VAL A 139 13.24 16.47 -3.73
C VAL A 139 13.03 14.98 -3.50
N LEU A 140 11.98 14.41 -4.05
CA LEU A 140 11.65 12.98 -3.98
C LEU A 140 12.52 12.11 -4.93
N ASP A 141 13.42 12.70 -5.72
CA ASP A 141 14.15 12.02 -6.82
C ASP A 141 13.23 11.33 -7.84
N ARG A 142 11.98 11.84 -7.99
CA ARG A 142 11.04 11.38 -9.02
C ARG A 142 11.31 12.10 -10.32
N THR A 143 11.40 11.34 -11.39
CA THR A 143 11.75 11.86 -12.72
C THR A 143 10.61 11.82 -13.72
N HIS A 144 9.43 11.31 -13.32
CA HIS A 144 8.29 11.24 -14.20
C HIS A 144 7.75 12.63 -14.57
N ASN A 145 7.26 12.75 -15.80
CA ASN A 145 6.57 13.96 -16.23
C ASN A 145 5.13 13.95 -15.67
N PRO A 146 4.68 14.99 -14.93
CA PRO A 146 3.29 15.09 -14.45
C PRO A 146 2.23 14.93 -15.55
N GLU A 147 2.51 15.36 -16.79
CA GLU A 147 1.60 15.15 -17.92
C GLU A 147 1.36 13.67 -18.25
N ASN A 148 2.33 12.78 -17.94
CA ASN A 148 2.18 11.36 -18.19
C ASN A 148 1.20 10.70 -17.21
N VAL A 149 0.99 11.28 -16.02
CA VAL A 149 -0.09 10.85 -15.11
C VAL A 149 -1.45 11.05 -15.76
N ILE A 150 -1.67 12.21 -16.40
CA ILE A 150 -2.93 12.52 -17.10
C ILE A 150 -3.15 11.52 -18.23
N LYS A 151 -2.12 11.25 -19.04
CA LYS A 151 -2.22 10.29 -20.14
C LYS A 151 -2.49 8.87 -19.63
N ALA A 152 -1.72 8.41 -18.64
CA ALA A 152 -1.81 7.06 -18.10
C ALA A 152 -3.18 6.78 -17.47
N THR A 153 -3.74 7.73 -16.69
CA THR A 153 -5.06 7.58 -16.07
C THR A 153 -6.19 7.59 -17.11
N ASN A 154 -6.10 8.43 -18.16
CA ASN A 154 -7.05 8.41 -19.27
C ASN A 154 -6.97 7.10 -20.05
N TRP A 155 -5.79 6.64 -20.43
CA TRP A 155 -5.60 5.35 -21.11
C TRP A 155 -6.13 4.17 -20.27
N ALA A 156 -5.90 4.19 -18.96
CA ALA A 156 -6.42 3.14 -18.07
C ALA A 156 -7.97 3.08 -18.15
N ARG A 157 -8.64 4.22 -18.10
CA ARG A 157 -10.11 4.28 -18.26
C ARG A 157 -10.57 3.83 -19.64
N GLU A 158 -9.89 4.28 -20.69
CA GLU A 158 -10.22 3.92 -22.09
C GLU A 158 -10.09 2.42 -22.35
N VAL A 159 -9.13 1.72 -21.72
CA VAL A 159 -8.97 0.27 -21.88
C VAL A 159 -9.80 -0.55 -20.87
N GLY A 160 -10.64 0.10 -20.06
CA GLY A 160 -11.65 -0.56 -19.22
C GLY A 160 -11.23 -0.84 -17.78
N PHE A 161 -10.20 -0.15 -17.22
CA PHE A 161 -10.00 -0.16 -15.76
C PHE A 161 -11.13 0.64 -15.09
N GLU A 162 -11.93 -0.03 -14.26
CA GLU A 162 -12.97 0.61 -13.47
C GLU A 162 -12.40 1.28 -12.22
N GLN A 163 -11.36 0.72 -11.65
CA GLN A 163 -10.68 1.22 -10.47
C GLN A 163 -9.31 1.78 -10.85
N VAL A 164 -9.19 3.10 -10.79
CA VAL A 164 -7.95 3.83 -11.07
C VAL A 164 -7.63 4.69 -9.86
N SER A 165 -6.42 4.54 -9.34
CA SER A 165 -5.90 5.26 -8.18
C SER A 165 -4.72 6.14 -8.54
N VAL A 166 -4.49 7.18 -7.74
CA VAL A 166 -3.22 7.90 -7.69
C VAL A 166 -2.70 7.95 -6.26
N ASP A 167 -1.38 7.82 -6.11
CA ASP A 167 -0.71 7.95 -4.84
C ASP A 167 -0.04 9.33 -4.77
N LEU A 168 -0.30 10.05 -3.68
CA LEU A 168 0.22 11.38 -3.39
C LEU A 168 1.10 11.34 -2.14
N ILE A 169 2.11 12.22 -2.10
CA ILE A 169 2.96 12.41 -0.93
C ILE A 169 2.91 13.89 -0.54
N TYR A 170 2.54 14.16 0.70
CA TYR A 170 2.57 15.51 1.28
C TYR A 170 3.59 15.61 2.41
N GLY A 171 3.91 16.84 2.83
CA GLY A 171 4.96 17.08 3.82
C GLY A 171 6.37 16.90 3.26
N THR A 172 6.53 16.99 1.95
CA THR A 172 7.86 16.98 1.32
C THR A 172 8.60 18.30 1.66
N PRO A 173 9.89 18.23 1.99
CA PRO A 173 10.69 19.43 2.24
C PRO A 173 10.57 20.47 1.11
N GLY A 174 10.27 21.71 1.49
CA GLY A 174 10.07 22.79 0.53
C GLY A 174 8.70 22.84 -0.15
N GLU A 175 7.80 21.92 0.14
CA GLU A 175 6.43 21.93 -0.35
C GLU A 175 5.58 22.95 0.41
N THR A 176 5.05 23.94 -0.29
CA THR A 176 4.11 24.93 0.28
C THR A 176 2.67 24.39 0.36
N ILE A 177 1.80 25.09 1.08
CA ILE A 177 0.36 24.79 1.08
C ILE A 177 -0.23 24.97 -0.31
N GLU A 178 0.23 25.96 -1.07
CA GLU A 178 -0.18 26.23 -2.45
C GLU A 178 0.19 25.09 -3.39
N ASP A 179 1.40 24.54 -3.25
CA ASP A 179 1.84 23.34 -4.03
C ASP A 179 0.97 22.15 -3.72
N TRP A 180 0.65 21.92 -2.43
CA TRP A 180 -0.21 20.82 -2.02
C TRP A 180 -1.64 20.98 -2.56
N ARG A 181 -2.23 22.16 -2.47
CA ARG A 181 -3.55 22.46 -3.07
C ARG A 181 -3.54 22.28 -4.60
N ALA A 182 -2.48 22.69 -5.27
CA ALA A 182 -2.33 22.48 -6.72
C ALA A 182 -2.24 20.99 -7.06
N THR A 183 -1.52 20.21 -6.25
CA THR A 183 -1.42 18.74 -6.39
C THR A 183 -2.78 18.08 -6.21
N ILE A 184 -3.53 18.41 -5.16
CA ILE A 184 -4.89 17.92 -4.92
C ILE A 184 -5.80 18.27 -6.11
N LYS A 185 -5.81 19.52 -6.55
CA LYS A 185 -6.61 19.96 -7.69
C LYS A 185 -6.27 19.18 -8.96
N SER A 186 -5.00 18.95 -9.21
CA SER A 186 -4.55 18.16 -10.37
C SER A 186 -5.02 16.70 -10.28
N ALA A 187 -4.91 16.07 -9.10
CA ALA A 187 -5.39 14.71 -8.88
C ALA A 187 -6.91 14.60 -9.05
N LEU A 188 -7.69 15.55 -8.51
CA LEU A 188 -9.15 15.57 -8.61
C LEU A 188 -9.67 15.82 -10.04
N ALA A 189 -8.85 16.37 -10.93
CA ALA A 189 -9.17 16.54 -12.35
C ALA A 189 -8.98 15.24 -13.16
N LEU A 190 -8.37 14.21 -12.60
CA LEU A 190 -8.14 12.92 -13.25
C LEU A 190 -9.39 12.01 -13.17
N PRO A 191 -9.56 11.08 -14.12
CA PRO A 191 -10.68 10.15 -14.12
C PRO A 191 -10.48 8.99 -13.13
N ILE A 192 -10.23 9.29 -11.87
CA ILE A 192 -9.88 8.34 -10.80
C ILE A 192 -11.07 8.04 -9.88
N THR A 193 -10.97 6.93 -9.18
CA THR A 193 -11.95 6.45 -8.19
C THR A 193 -11.36 6.36 -6.77
N HIS A 194 -10.05 6.52 -6.64
CA HIS A 194 -9.34 6.33 -5.39
C HIS A 194 -8.11 7.24 -5.30
N ILE A 195 -7.78 7.68 -4.10
CA ILE A 195 -6.59 8.50 -3.80
C ILE A 195 -5.94 7.94 -2.54
N SER A 196 -4.65 7.62 -2.62
CA SER A 196 -3.79 7.45 -1.46
C SER A 196 -3.03 8.77 -1.23
N ALA A 197 -3.00 9.27 -0.01
CA ALA A 197 -2.20 10.46 0.34
C ALA A 197 -1.42 10.20 1.63
N TYR A 198 -0.11 10.05 1.50
CA TYR A 198 0.78 9.70 2.58
C TYR A 198 1.60 10.91 3.03
N ALA A 199 1.74 11.09 4.35
CA ALA A 199 2.76 11.97 4.88
C ALA A 199 4.14 11.39 4.54
N LEU A 200 5.06 12.25 4.08
CA LEU A 200 6.44 11.81 3.86
C LEU A 200 7.09 11.42 5.19
N ILE A 201 7.48 10.18 5.31
CA ILE A 201 8.31 9.68 6.41
C ILE A 201 9.75 9.57 5.91
N VAL A 202 10.69 10.06 6.70
CA VAL A 202 12.12 9.99 6.39
C VAL A 202 12.69 8.73 7.04
N GLU A 203 12.72 7.65 6.27
CA GLU A 203 13.19 6.34 6.73
C GLU A 203 14.71 6.23 6.70
N ASP A 204 15.28 5.63 7.76
CA ASP A 204 16.72 5.39 7.85
C ASP A 204 17.23 4.54 6.68
N GLY A 205 18.46 4.84 6.24
CA GLY A 205 19.07 4.15 5.10
C GLY A 205 18.71 4.73 3.73
N THR A 206 17.75 5.65 3.65
CA THR A 206 17.38 6.33 2.40
C THR A 206 18.36 7.47 2.06
N LYS A 207 18.41 7.85 0.79
CA LYS A 207 19.18 9.04 0.35
C LYS A 207 18.67 10.31 1.04
N LEU A 208 17.35 10.44 1.17
CA LEU A 208 16.70 11.58 1.81
C LEU A 208 17.12 11.67 3.29
N ALA A 209 17.13 10.55 4.03
CA ALA A 209 17.60 10.53 5.42
C ALA A 209 19.07 10.99 5.55
N ALA A 210 19.92 10.58 4.63
CA ALA A 210 21.31 11.01 4.60
C ALA A 210 21.44 12.52 4.36
N GLN A 211 20.61 13.12 3.50
CA GLN A 211 20.58 14.57 3.25
C GLN A 211 20.07 15.35 4.46
N VAL A 212 19.00 14.86 5.13
CA VAL A 212 18.47 15.44 6.37
C VAL A 212 19.54 15.41 7.48
N LYS A 213 20.21 14.27 7.65
CA LYS A 213 21.26 14.10 8.66
C LYS A 213 22.45 15.04 8.44
N ARG A 214 22.76 15.40 7.20
CA ARG A 214 23.82 16.39 6.87
C ARG A 214 23.35 17.84 6.97
N GLY A 215 22.06 18.09 7.28
CA GLY A 215 21.47 19.43 7.32
C GLY A 215 21.27 20.08 5.95
N GLU A 216 21.32 19.32 4.87
CA GLU A 216 21.09 19.79 3.50
C GLU A 216 19.59 20.03 3.25
N ILE A 217 18.73 19.28 3.94
CA ILE A 217 17.27 19.35 3.83
C ILE A 217 16.67 19.45 5.23
N VAL A 218 15.69 20.34 5.38
CA VAL A 218 14.90 20.51 6.61
C VAL A 218 13.52 19.91 6.38
N ILE A 219 13.12 19.00 7.24
CA ILE A 219 11.76 18.40 7.20
C ILE A 219 10.74 19.39 7.78
N PRO A 220 9.49 19.42 7.27
CA PRO A 220 8.39 20.16 7.89
C PRO A 220 8.13 19.68 9.32
N ASP A 221 7.56 20.55 10.14
CA ASP A 221 7.07 20.15 11.46
C ASP A 221 5.74 19.35 11.37
N ASP A 222 5.37 18.73 12.48
CA ASP A 222 4.18 17.89 12.55
C ASP A 222 2.89 18.70 12.35
N ASP A 223 2.83 19.96 12.79
CA ASP A 223 1.65 20.82 12.64
C ASP A 223 1.42 21.15 11.16
N GLN A 224 2.48 21.49 10.42
CA GLN A 224 2.39 21.72 8.97
C GLN A 224 1.93 20.46 8.22
N THR A 225 2.39 19.30 8.66
CA THR A 225 1.99 18.00 8.09
C THR A 225 0.52 17.70 8.40
N ALA A 226 0.07 17.96 9.63
CA ALA A 226 -1.32 17.80 10.04
C ALA A 226 -2.26 18.76 9.26
N ASP A 227 -1.87 20.02 9.05
CA ASP A 227 -2.65 20.96 8.25
C ASP A 227 -2.84 20.46 6.81
N LYS A 228 -1.81 19.89 6.19
CA LYS A 228 -1.90 19.32 4.85
C LYS A 228 -2.86 18.11 4.81
N TYR A 229 -2.84 17.26 5.84
CA TYR A 229 -3.82 16.17 5.97
C TYR A 229 -5.26 16.69 6.01
N LEU A 230 -5.51 17.69 6.84
CA LEU A 230 -6.84 18.27 6.97
C LEU A 230 -7.34 18.93 5.67
N ILE A 231 -6.44 19.61 4.95
CA ILE A 231 -6.72 20.18 3.62
C ILE A 231 -7.09 19.05 2.63
N ALA A 232 -6.32 17.97 2.60
CA ALA A 232 -6.59 16.83 1.73
C ALA A 232 -7.97 16.21 2.01
N ASP A 233 -8.26 15.88 3.27
CA ASP A 233 -9.52 15.29 3.68
C ASP A 233 -10.73 16.19 3.33
N GLU A 234 -10.58 17.51 3.49
CA GLU A 234 -11.63 18.46 3.14
C GLU A 234 -11.88 18.51 1.63
N GLU A 235 -10.83 18.65 0.83
CA GLU A 235 -10.95 18.78 -0.64
C GLU A 235 -11.41 17.46 -1.29
N PHE A 236 -10.91 16.32 -0.81
CA PHE A 236 -11.35 15.00 -1.29
C PHE A 236 -12.83 14.76 -0.95
N SER A 237 -13.25 15.08 0.28
CA SER A 237 -14.64 14.94 0.71
C SER A 237 -15.58 15.82 -0.12
N LYS A 238 -15.21 17.08 -0.42
CA LYS A 238 -15.98 17.97 -1.31
C LYS A 238 -16.11 17.40 -2.73
N ALA A 239 -15.11 16.64 -3.20
CA ALA A 239 -15.12 16.00 -4.51
C ALA A 239 -15.81 14.62 -4.52
N GLY A 240 -16.42 14.21 -3.41
CA GLY A 240 -17.17 12.94 -3.29
C GLY A 240 -16.30 11.71 -3.04
N PHE A 241 -15.08 11.90 -2.56
CA PHE A 241 -14.23 10.82 -2.05
C PHE A 241 -14.44 10.67 -0.55
N ASN A 242 -14.79 9.48 -0.11
CA ASN A 242 -14.97 9.15 1.30
C ASN A 242 -13.67 8.59 1.88
N TRP A 243 -13.29 9.06 3.02
CA TRP A 243 -12.24 8.46 3.83
C TRP A 243 -12.66 7.04 4.25
N TYR A 244 -11.79 6.04 4.07
CA TYR A 244 -12.08 4.67 4.49
C TYR A 244 -10.96 4.02 5.34
N GLU A 245 -9.77 4.60 5.36
CA GLU A 245 -8.72 4.33 6.34
C GLU A 245 -7.73 5.51 6.33
N LEU A 246 -6.73 5.47 7.21
CA LEU A 246 -5.90 6.60 7.64
C LEU A 246 -5.40 7.50 6.50
N SER A 247 -4.93 6.91 5.40
CA SER A 247 -4.29 7.61 4.28
C SER A 247 -5.02 7.45 2.95
N ASN A 248 -6.22 6.84 2.95
CA ASN A 248 -6.92 6.48 1.73
C ASN A 248 -8.36 6.99 1.67
N TRP A 249 -8.72 7.51 0.50
CA TRP A 249 -10.05 8.02 0.15
C TRP A 249 -10.50 7.43 -1.17
N SER A 250 -11.78 7.11 -1.27
CA SER A 250 -12.37 6.57 -2.48
C SER A 250 -13.74 7.13 -2.80
N LYS A 251 -14.14 7.08 -4.06
CA LYS A 251 -15.55 7.11 -4.42
C LYS A 251 -16.23 5.84 -3.91
N PRO A 252 -17.55 5.86 -3.65
CA PRO A 252 -18.26 4.65 -3.22
C PRO A 252 -17.98 3.45 -4.14
N GLY A 253 -17.56 2.32 -3.55
CA GLY A 253 -17.18 1.11 -4.27
C GLY A 253 -15.77 1.16 -4.89
N GLY A 254 -14.99 2.20 -4.62
CA GLY A 254 -13.62 2.35 -5.07
C GLY A 254 -12.56 2.01 -4.03
N GLU A 255 -12.97 1.57 -2.84
CA GLU A 255 -12.07 1.15 -1.76
C GLU A 255 -11.14 0.02 -2.22
N CYS A 256 -9.86 0.06 -1.84
CA CYS A 256 -8.93 -1.03 -2.10
C CYS A 256 -9.17 -2.15 -1.08
N ARG A 257 -9.80 -3.26 -1.52
CA ARG A 257 -10.12 -4.38 -0.64
C ARG A 257 -8.89 -5.08 -0.10
N HIS A 258 -7.82 -5.13 -0.88
CA HIS A 258 -6.55 -5.67 -0.42
C HIS A 258 -5.98 -4.87 0.76
N ASN A 259 -6.05 -3.53 0.69
CA ASN A 259 -5.62 -2.66 1.78
C ASN A 259 -6.53 -2.82 3.02
N ILE A 260 -7.86 -2.90 2.83
CA ILE A 260 -8.80 -3.13 3.92
C ILE A 260 -8.51 -4.47 4.62
N ALA A 261 -8.15 -5.53 3.88
CA ALA A 261 -7.83 -6.83 4.45
C ALA A 261 -6.67 -6.75 5.47
N TYR A 262 -5.65 -5.91 5.23
CA TYR A 262 -4.60 -5.66 6.21
C TYR A 262 -5.12 -5.00 7.49
N TRP A 263 -5.98 -3.96 7.35
CA TRP A 263 -6.58 -3.27 8.48
C TRP A 263 -7.54 -4.15 9.30
N GLN A 264 -8.12 -5.17 8.67
CA GLN A 264 -9.00 -6.15 9.32
C GLN A 264 -8.23 -7.33 9.93
N GLY A 265 -6.92 -7.44 9.67
CA GLY A 265 -6.11 -8.56 10.14
C GLY A 265 -6.42 -9.88 9.43
N ASP A 266 -6.91 -9.82 8.19
CA ASP A 266 -7.18 -11.00 7.38
C ASP A 266 -5.89 -11.75 7.01
N ASN A 267 -6.04 -12.96 6.44
CA ASN A 267 -4.91 -13.77 5.99
C ASN A 267 -4.39 -13.28 4.64
N TRP A 268 -3.07 -13.12 4.54
CA TRP A 268 -2.40 -12.90 3.26
C TRP A 268 -1.11 -13.70 3.16
N TRP A 269 -0.80 -14.14 1.95
CA TRP A 269 0.48 -14.75 1.61
C TRP A 269 1.28 -13.81 0.71
N GLY A 270 2.51 -13.49 1.11
CA GLY A 270 3.45 -12.70 0.32
C GLY A 270 4.35 -13.60 -0.52
N LEU A 271 4.39 -13.36 -1.82
CA LEU A 271 5.31 -13.99 -2.76
C LEU A 271 6.42 -13.01 -3.15
N GLY A 272 7.64 -13.53 -3.27
CA GLY A 272 8.81 -12.76 -3.71
C GLY A 272 9.73 -12.32 -2.59
N PRO A 273 10.94 -11.78 -2.92
CA PRO A 273 11.96 -11.43 -1.95
C PRO A 273 11.51 -10.27 -1.05
N GLY A 274 11.66 -10.46 0.27
CA GLY A 274 11.23 -9.48 1.27
C GLY A 274 9.73 -9.38 1.49
N ALA A 275 8.91 -10.20 0.82
CA ALA A 275 7.48 -10.24 1.05
C ALA A 275 7.17 -10.80 2.45
N HIS A 276 6.20 -10.20 3.12
CA HIS A 276 5.66 -10.62 4.40
C HIS A 276 4.34 -11.34 4.21
N SER A 277 4.05 -12.27 5.12
CA SER A 277 2.82 -13.05 5.16
C SER A 277 2.23 -13.06 6.56
N HIS A 278 0.91 -13.23 6.65
CA HIS A 278 0.18 -13.44 7.88
C HIS A 278 -0.89 -14.51 7.65
N ILE A 279 -0.76 -15.65 8.30
CA ILE A 279 -1.71 -16.78 8.20
C ILE A 279 -2.08 -17.24 9.61
N ASP A 280 -3.32 -17.02 10.01
CA ASP A 280 -3.89 -17.48 11.27
C ASP A 280 -3.03 -17.14 12.51
N GLY A 281 -2.52 -15.89 12.58
CA GLY A 281 -1.69 -15.40 13.67
C GLY A 281 -0.21 -15.78 13.58
N VAL A 282 0.21 -16.43 12.50
CA VAL A 282 1.63 -16.67 12.19
C VAL A 282 2.08 -15.69 11.14
N ARG A 283 3.07 -14.87 11.46
CA ARG A 283 3.75 -14.00 10.51
C ARG A 283 5.07 -14.61 10.09
N PHE A 284 5.40 -14.50 8.81
CA PHE A 284 6.70 -14.91 8.29
C PHE A 284 7.08 -14.03 7.10
N TRP A 285 8.37 -13.95 6.81
CA TRP A 285 8.86 -13.11 5.74
C TRP A 285 10.02 -13.75 5.00
N ASN A 286 10.12 -13.43 3.73
CA ASN A 286 11.13 -13.93 2.84
C ASN A 286 12.45 -13.15 2.97
N VAL A 287 13.55 -13.78 2.58
CA VAL A 287 14.85 -13.08 2.44
C VAL A 287 14.73 -11.94 1.45
N LYS A 288 15.42 -10.83 1.75
CA LYS A 288 15.26 -9.58 0.98
C LYS A 288 15.96 -9.63 -0.40
N HIS A 289 17.17 -10.21 -0.49
CA HIS A 289 17.97 -10.13 -1.71
C HIS A 289 17.50 -11.13 -2.79
N PRO A 290 17.21 -10.71 -4.05
CA PRO A 290 16.64 -11.56 -5.09
C PRO A 290 17.49 -12.81 -5.40
N THR A 291 18.81 -12.70 -5.42
CA THR A 291 19.70 -13.86 -5.64
C THR A 291 19.63 -14.86 -4.48
N THR A 292 19.56 -14.38 -3.23
CA THR A 292 19.43 -15.26 -2.07
C THR A 292 18.07 -15.95 -2.07
N TYR A 293 17.02 -15.21 -2.43
CA TYR A 293 15.67 -15.75 -2.60
C TYR A 293 15.64 -16.89 -3.61
N LYS A 294 16.21 -16.69 -4.80
CA LYS A 294 16.36 -17.74 -5.82
C LYS A 294 17.08 -18.96 -5.27
N ASN A 295 18.28 -18.76 -4.70
CA ASN A 295 19.12 -19.85 -4.22
C ASN A 295 18.42 -20.68 -3.12
N LEU A 296 17.66 -20.04 -2.24
CA LEU A 296 16.93 -20.74 -1.18
C LEU A 296 15.75 -21.54 -1.72
N LEU A 297 14.99 -20.98 -2.66
CA LEU A 297 13.93 -21.72 -3.34
C LEU A 297 14.46 -22.99 -4.04
N GLU A 298 15.54 -22.85 -4.81
CA GLU A 298 16.14 -23.95 -5.57
C GLU A 298 16.80 -25.00 -4.68
N SER A 299 17.46 -24.59 -3.57
CA SER A 299 18.24 -25.54 -2.74
C SER A 299 17.49 -26.06 -1.51
N LYS A 300 16.59 -25.25 -0.92
CA LYS A 300 15.89 -25.61 0.33
C LYS A 300 14.36 -25.71 0.15
N GLY A 301 13.84 -25.35 -1.01
CA GLY A 301 12.40 -25.33 -1.27
C GLY A 301 11.60 -24.34 -0.41
N SER A 302 12.26 -23.31 0.18
CA SER A 302 11.57 -22.26 0.93
C SER A 302 12.44 -21.01 1.02
N PRO A 303 11.92 -19.82 0.68
CA PRO A 303 12.64 -18.54 0.77
C PRO A 303 12.47 -17.85 2.13
N VAL A 304 11.73 -18.45 3.07
CA VAL A 304 11.40 -17.87 4.37
C VAL A 304 12.70 -17.67 5.18
N MET A 305 12.89 -16.43 5.64
CA MET A 305 14.02 -16.04 6.47
C MET A 305 13.73 -16.31 7.94
N ASP A 306 12.55 -15.89 8.42
CA ASP A 306 12.14 -16.01 9.81
C ASP A 306 10.62 -15.95 9.95
N SER A 307 10.12 -16.27 11.16
CA SER A 307 8.70 -16.24 11.46
C SER A 307 8.46 -15.94 12.94
N GLU A 308 7.28 -15.42 13.24
CA GLU A 308 6.80 -15.23 14.60
C GLU A 308 5.36 -15.73 14.72
N THR A 309 5.03 -16.30 15.88
CA THR A 309 3.66 -16.69 16.21
C THR A 309 3.13 -15.74 17.27
N LEU A 310 2.05 -15.03 16.94
CA LEU A 310 1.45 -14.07 17.84
C LEU A 310 0.71 -14.79 18.96
N VAL A 311 0.89 -14.31 20.19
CA VAL A 311 0.06 -14.74 21.33
C VAL A 311 -1.26 -13.96 21.34
N ALA A 312 -2.26 -14.49 22.05
CA ALA A 312 -3.62 -13.91 22.04
C ALA A 312 -3.66 -12.41 22.41
N GLU A 313 -2.82 -11.98 23.34
CA GLU A 313 -2.70 -10.57 23.76
C GLU A 313 -2.16 -9.67 22.62
N GLN A 314 -1.18 -10.15 21.87
CA GLN A 314 -0.64 -9.44 20.71
C GLN A 314 -1.67 -9.34 19.59
N ILE A 315 -2.41 -10.44 19.32
CA ILE A 315 -3.49 -10.45 18.31
C ILE A 315 -4.57 -9.41 18.67
N GLU A 316 -4.97 -9.35 19.95
CA GLU A 316 -5.98 -8.39 20.38
C GLU A 316 -5.46 -6.94 20.33
N SER A 317 -4.22 -6.71 20.75
CA SER A 317 -3.58 -5.38 20.66
C SER A 317 -3.51 -4.89 19.22
N GLU A 318 -3.13 -5.76 18.28
CA GLU A 318 -3.08 -5.43 16.85
C GLU A 318 -4.48 -5.21 16.28
N ARG A 319 -5.45 -6.04 16.65
CA ARG A 319 -6.83 -5.85 16.24
C ARG A 319 -7.34 -4.45 16.63
N ILE A 320 -7.07 -4.01 17.85
CA ILE A 320 -7.41 -2.66 18.33
C ILE A 320 -6.66 -1.60 17.52
N MET A 321 -5.35 -1.77 17.37
CA MET A 321 -4.48 -0.84 16.68
C MET A 321 -4.91 -0.64 15.21
N LEU A 322 -5.31 -1.70 14.53
CA LEU A 322 -5.72 -1.66 13.13
C LEU A 322 -7.16 -1.17 12.96
N ALA A 323 -8.11 -1.78 13.67
CA ALA A 323 -9.53 -1.55 13.47
C ALA A 323 -9.99 -0.13 13.82
N ILE A 324 -9.36 0.55 14.79
CA ILE A 324 -9.71 1.93 15.14
C ILE A 324 -9.48 2.92 14.01
N ARG A 325 -8.60 2.57 13.06
CA ARG A 325 -8.26 3.37 11.89
C ARG A 325 -9.25 3.23 10.73
N LEU A 326 -10.24 2.36 10.90
CA LEU A 326 -11.35 2.19 9.95
C LEU A 326 -12.58 3.00 10.41
N PRO A 327 -13.47 3.42 9.50
CA PRO A 327 -14.73 4.07 9.86
C PRO A 327 -15.62 3.25 10.78
N SER A 328 -15.55 1.91 10.68
CA SER A 328 -16.28 0.98 11.54
C SER A 328 -15.86 1.04 13.00
N GLY A 329 -14.63 1.47 13.27
CA GLY A 329 -14.10 1.56 14.63
C GLY A 329 -14.06 0.23 15.38
N ILE A 330 -14.13 0.29 16.71
CA ILE A 330 -14.05 -0.86 17.61
C ILE A 330 -15.29 -0.89 18.51
N SER A 331 -15.86 -2.08 18.74
CA SER A 331 -16.96 -2.24 19.70
C SER A 331 -16.48 -1.92 21.12
N LYS A 332 -17.22 -1.08 21.84
CA LYS A 332 -16.96 -0.80 23.28
C LYS A 332 -17.01 -2.07 24.13
N ALA A 333 -17.84 -3.04 23.73
CA ALA A 333 -17.96 -4.31 24.45
C ALA A 333 -16.69 -5.18 24.40
N SER A 334 -15.77 -4.91 23.47
CA SER A 334 -14.46 -5.59 23.38
C SER A 334 -13.36 -4.90 24.21
N LEU A 335 -13.65 -3.78 24.86
CA LEU A 335 -12.69 -3.02 25.65
C LEU A 335 -13.00 -3.14 27.15
N SER A 336 -11.98 -3.01 27.98
CA SER A 336 -12.16 -2.96 29.43
C SER A 336 -12.82 -1.65 29.89
N GLY A 337 -13.48 -1.67 31.05
CA GLY A 337 -14.03 -0.45 31.64
C GLY A 337 -12.94 0.61 31.93
N GLU A 338 -11.74 0.18 32.29
CA GLU A 338 -10.60 1.07 32.51
C GLU A 338 -10.12 1.73 31.20
N SER A 339 -9.99 0.96 30.11
CA SER A 339 -9.67 1.49 28.80
C SER A 339 -10.70 2.53 28.33
N LEU A 340 -12.00 2.23 28.51
CA LEU A 340 -13.08 3.17 28.17
C LEU A 340 -13.00 4.46 28.98
N ALA A 341 -12.74 4.37 30.30
CA ALA A 341 -12.61 5.54 31.18
C ALA A 341 -11.43 6.44 30.77
N ARG A 342 -10.31 5.85 30.33
CA ARG A 342 -9.14 6.62 29.87
C ARG A 342 -9.42 7.42 28.59
N ILE A 343 -10.20 6.87 27.67
CA ILE A 343 -10.47 7.51 26.38
C ILE A 343 -11.76 8.37 26.34
N GLU A 344 -12.59 8.35 27.39
CA GLU A 344 -13.86 9.09 27.41
C GLU A 344 -13.67 10.60 27.20
N SER A 345 -12.57 11.18 27.71
CA SER A 345 -12.26 12.60 27.53
C SER A 345 -12.07 12.99 26.06
N TYR A 346 -11.66 12.06 25.19
CA TYR A 346 -11.52 12.29 23.76
C TYR A 346 -12.86 12.44 23.04
N VAL A 347 -13.96 11.92 23.62
CA VAL A 347 -15.33 12.17 23.11
C VAL A 347 -15.69 13.63 23.33
N THR A 348 -15.49 14.14 24.55
CA THR A 348 -15.74 15.55 24.89
C THR A 348 -14.84 16.51 24.10
N ALA A 349 -13.60 16.11 23.83
CA ALA A 349 -12.66 16.87 23.01
C ALA A 349 -12.96 16.80 21.50
N GLY A 350 -13.96 16.01 21.08
CA GLY A 350 -14.36 15.86 19.68
C GLY A 350 -13.41 15.03 18.80
N GLN A 351 -12.51 14.26 19.39
CA GLN A 351 -11.58 13.36 18.69
C GLN A 351 -12.17 11.95 18.47
N LEU A 352 -13.09 11.53 19.35
CA LEU A 352 -13.94 10.36 19.15
C LEU A 352 -15.38 10.82 18.83
N SER A 353 -16.04 10.08 17.97
CA SER A 353 -17.42 10.36 17.55
C SER A 353 -18.38 10.13 18.71
N ALA A 354 -19.05 11.19 19.19
CA ALA A 354 -20.06 11.08 20.23
C ALA A 354 -21.23 10.19 19.80
N GLN A 355 -21.67 10.31 18.55
CA GLN A 355 -22.74 9.48 17.99
C GLN A 355 -22.37 7.98 18.01
N SER A 356 -21.16 7.64 17.55
CA SER A 356 -20.69 6.25 17.57
C SER A 356 -20.50 5.76 19.00
N TRP A 357 -20.00 6.62 19.89
CA TRP A 357 -19.83 6.31 21.31
C TRP A 357 -21.14 5.94 22.00
N GLU A 358 -22.20 6.68 21.75
CA GLU A 358 -23.56 6.36 22.23
C GLU A 358 -24.09 5.06 21.63
N ALA A 359 -23.75 4.78 20.37
CA ALA A 359 -24.10 3.52 19.70
C ALA A 359 -23.22 2.31 20.11
N GLY A 360 -22.30 2.48 21.06
CA GLY A 360 -21.45 1.40 21.56
C GLY A 360 -20.20 1.13 20.71
N VAL A 361 -19.76 2.10 19.92
CA VAL A 361 -18.58 2.01 19.05
C VAL A 361 -17.58 3.13 19.35
N VAL A 362 -16.31 2.81 19.43
CA VAL A 362 -15.20 3.77 19.48
C VAL A 362 -14.71 4.00 18.05
N SER A 363 -15.00 5.16 17.49
CA SER A 363 -14.54 5.55 16.14
C SER A 363 -13.95 6.96 16.14
N LEU A 364 -12.94 7.16 15.31
CA LEU A 364 -12.21 8.42 15.18
C LEU A 364 -13.03 9.45 14.39
N THR A 365 -13.03 10.70 14.86
CA THR A 365 -13.42 11.84 14.03
C THR A 365 -12.25 12.26 13.14
N ARG A 366 -12.45 13.26 12.27
CA ARG A 366 -11.38 13.86 11.48
C ARG A 366 -10.18 14.30 12.34
N SER A 367 -10.41 15.00 13.44
CA SER A 367 -9.35 15.41 14.37
C SER A 367 -8.77 14.23 15.14
N GLY A 368 -9.58 13.22 15.42
CA GLY A 368 -9.12 11.99 16.08
C GLY A 368 -8.15 11.16 15.25
N ARG A 369 -8.26 11.20 13.92
CA ARG A 369 -7.33 10.48 13.02
C ARG A 369 -5.88 10.95 13.20
N LEU A 370 -5.66 12.24 13.46
CA LEU A 370 -4.35 12.82 13.77
C LEU A 370 -3.80 12.37 15.14
N MET A 371 -4.68 11.82 15.99
CA MET A 371 -4.35 11.37 17.34
C MET A 371 -4.46 9.85 17.49
N ALA A 372 -4.61 9.11 16.38
CA ALA A 372 -4.90 7.68 16.39
C ALA A 372 -3.92 6.88 17.27
N ASP A 373 -2.61 7.10 17.12
CA ASP A 373 -1.57 6.40 17.87
C ASP A 373 -1.61 6.71 19.38
N ARG A 374 -1.96 7.94 19.74
CA ARG A 374 -2.12 8.31 21.15
C ARG A 374 -3.36 7.64 21.74
N ILE A 375 -4.47 7.65 21.02
CA ILE A 375 -5.72 7.03 21.48
C ILE A 375 -5.53 5.51 21.62
N VAL A 376 -4.84 4.87 20.68
CA VAL A 376 -4.49 3.44 20.76
C VAL A 376 -3.67 3.15 22.02
N ARG A 377 -2.64 3.95 22.29
CA ARG A 377 -1.84 3.77 23.51
C ARG A 377 -2.66 3.85 24.78
N GLU A 378 -3.60 4.82 24.86
CA GLU A 378 -4.50 4.95 26.02
C GLU A 378 -5.47 3.77 26.16
N ILE A 379 -5.86 3.13 25.06
CA ILE A 379 -6.70 1.93 25.08
C ILE A 379 -5.92 0.72 25.61
N LEU A 380 -4.66 0.59 25.21
CA LEU A 380 -3.81 -0.59 25.49
C LEU A 380 -3.10 -0.55 26.86
N LEU A 381 -3.03 0.62 27.53
CA LEU A 381 -2.50 0.74 28.88
C LEU A 381 -3.41 0.04 29.90
#